data_7e02dd59286581c631176d7376277655
#
_entry.id   7e02dd59286581c631176d7376277655
#
_cell.length_a   1.000
_cell.length_b   1.000
_cell.length_c   1.000
_cell.angle_alpha   90.00
_cell.angle_beta   90.00
_cell.angle_gamma   90.00
#
_symmetry.space_group_name_H-M   'P 1'
#
loop_
_entity.id
_entity.type
_entity.pdbx_description
1 polymer ?
#
loop_
_entity_poly.entity_id
_entity_poly.type
_entity_poly.pdbx_seq_one_letter_code
_entity_poly.pdbx_strand_id
1 'polypeptide(L)'
;VKKFLIFLLVVIFLTINESFAQKVSLPVWYIVQVNIKNLSDLNYLEKQGYSVDFFDGKYARVYIPETALEKLQSEGFELQVIGTDPSPYIEKTPSGYHNYAEMTQFLQDLANTYPNLTRLISLGQSVQGRELWAIHISDNPDVEEDEPEFKYISTIHGDEPIGTELCLFFAEYLLQNYSTDARIKNVVDEVSIWIVPLMNPDGRELVTRRNANGVDLNRSFPDYPTDFNTFYYDGGNLSIETREPEIQHIMRWSLEHNFSLSANFHTGAMVVNYPYDNDGGPSGVEAPSPDDALMKWIATQYAIHNISMYNSTQFPGGITNGAAWYVITGGMQDWNYRFTGCIEMTIELFNTKFPAGSWIPTIWNDNRESMLSYLECVLRGVRGLIYDRNTGEPVWTKVLVQGNTQPVFSHPRVGNYHRLLLPGTYNLAFTAPGYIPYRVNGVGVIDGWATRRDVPLSDGDINVDGKVDDEDVELAVRVILGITPIDKDIDVDGNGLGASDIQAIINQSLSIPIAIFP
;
A
#
# COMPACT_ATOMS: atom_id res chain seq x y z
N VAL A 1 56.61 33.05 -6.35
CA VAL A 1 56.38 31.86 -5.50
C VAL A 1 54.90 31.71 -5.17
N LYS A 2 54.15 32.77 -4.74
CA LYS A 2 52.70 32.64 -4.40
C LYS A 2 51.79 32.30 -5.59
N LYS A 3 52.11 32.76 -6.82
CA LYS A 3 51.30 32.44 -8.02
C LYS A 3 51.50 30.99 -8.51
N PHE A 4 52.67 30.40 -8.26
CA PHE A 4 52.96 29.03 -8.62
C PHE A 4 52.27 28.03 -7.65
N LEU A 5 52.13 28.38 -6.38
CA LEU A 5 51.44 27.54 -5.38
C LEU A 5 49.92 27.46 -5.61
N ILE A 6 49.30 28.57 -6.08
CA ILE A 6 47.85 28.59 -6.39
C ILE A 6 47.56 27.74 -7.62
N PHE A 7 48.45 27.75 -8.62
CA PHE A 7 48.24 26.92 -9.84
C PHE A 7 48.42 25.42 -9.52
N LEU A 8 49.32 25.07 -8.61
CA LEU A 8 49.52 23.69 -8.18
C LEU A 8 48.33 23.16 -7.34
N LEU A 9 47.76 24.00 -6.47
CA LEU A 9 46.56 23.67 -5.68
C LEU A 9 45.31 23.51 -6.55
N VAL A 10 45.12 24.32 -7.60
CA VAL A 10 43.99 24.20 -8.55
C VAL A 10 44.12 22.95 -9.41
N VAL A 11 45.34 22.60 -9.84
CA VAL A 11 45.57 21.36 -10.62
C VAL A 11 45.40 20.13 -9.75
N ILE A 12 45.80 20.15 -8.46
CA ILE A 12 45.56 19.06 -7.54
C ILE A 12 44.09 18.90 -7.20
N PHE A 13 43.33 20.02 -7.08
CA PHE A 13 41.86 19.97 -6.89
C PHE A 13 41.10 19.46 -8.12
N LEU A 14 41.56 19.79 -9.33
CA LEU A 14 40.98 19.27 -10.58
C LEU A 14 41.32 17.80 -10.81
N THR A 15 42.51 17.35 -10.43
CA THR A 15 42.88 15.93 -10.56
C THR A 15 42.28 15.05 -9.46
N ILE A 16 41.95 15.59 -8.30
CA ILE A 16 41.26 14.86 -7.22
C ILE A 16 39.76 14.68 -7.55
N ASN A 17 39.11 15.62 -8.26
CA ASN A 17 37.72 15.50 -8.68
C ASN A 17 37.48 14.52 -9.85
N GLU A 18 38.48 14.20 -10.66
CA GLU A 18 38.33 13.15 -11.70
C GLU A 18 38.60 11.72 -11.18
N SER A 19 39.17 11.58 -9.97
CA SER A 19 39.60 10.29 -9.42
C SER A 19 38.59 9.58 -8.53
N PHE A 20 37.38 10.14 -8.25
CA PHE A 20 36.40 9.53 -7.36
C PHE A 20 35.02 9.25 -7.97
N ALA A 21 34.85 9.39 -9.28
CA ALA A 21 33.76 8.73 -9.95
C ALA A 21 34.17 7.30 -10.31
N GLN A 22 34.38 6.46 -9.33
CA GLN A 22 34.36 5.02 -9.55
C GLN A 22 32.94 4.71 -10.03
N LYS A 23 32.77 4.50 -11.36
CA LYS A 23 31.54 3.94 -11.91
C LYS A 23 31.31 2.64 -11.15
N VAL A 24 30.44 2.65 -10.15
CA VAL A 24 29.88 1.43 -9.58
C VAL A 24 29.11 0.81 -10.72
N SER A 25 29.75 -0.15 -11.41
CA SER A 25 29.02 -0.94 -12.40
C SER A 25 28.05 -1.81 -11.61
N LEU A 26 26.76 -1.61 -11.80
CA LEU A 26 25.77 -2.53 -11.25
C LEU A 26 26.10 -3.95 -11.72
N PRO A 27 25.91 -4.96 -10.88
CA PRO A 27 26.04 -6.34 -11.31
C PRO A 27 25.05 -6.60 -12.43
N VAL A 28 25.53 -7.21 -13.52
CA VAL A 28 24.68 -7.61 -14.65
C VAL A 28 23.92 -8.87 -14.24
N TRP A 29 22.61 -8.81 -14.40
CA TRP A 29 21.73 -9.97 -14.25
C TRP A 29 21.33 -10.49 -15.62
N TYR A 30 21.22 -11.79 -15.77
CA TYR A 30 20.64 -12.39 -16.95
C TYR A 30 19.13 -12.48 -16.81
N ILE A 31 18.42 -12.12 -17.86
CA ILE A 31 17.01 -12.41 -18.04
C ILE A 31 16.94 -13.71 -18.80
N VAL A 32 16.40 -14.75 -18.16
CA VAL A 32 16.29 -16.08 -18.75
C VAL A 32 14.83 -16.49 -18.91
N GLN A 33 14.53 -17.16 -20.01
CA GLN A 33 13.29 -17.90 -20.17
C GLN A 33 13.54 -19.34 -19.71
N VAL A 34 12.80 -19.77 -18.72
CA VAL A 34 12.92 -21.12 -18.09
C VAL A 34 11.70 -21.94 -18.46
N ASN A 35 11.89 -23.16 -18.95
CA ASN A 35 10.81 -24.12 -19.15
C ASN A 35 10.43 -24.73 -17.79
N ILE A 36 9.20 -24.46 -17.34
CA ILE A 36 8.68 -24.90 -16.05
C ILE A 36 7.99 -26.25 -16.25
N LYS A 37 8.57 -27.31 -15.66
CA LYS A 37 8.04 -28.67 -15.74
C LYS A 37 7.00 -28.93 -14.65
N ASN A 38 7.22 -28.33 -13.49
CA ASN A 38 6.31 -28.39 -12.34
C ASN A 38 6.21 -27.01 -11.70
N LEU A 39 5.06 -26.67 -11.15
CA LEU A 39 4.87 -25.38 -10.45
C LEU A 39 5.80 -25.19 -9.23
N SER A 40 6.27 -26.30 -8.62
CA SER A 40 7.31 -26.27 -7.58
C SER A 40 8.65 -25.69 -8.07
N ASP A 41 8.91 -25.70 -9.39
CA ASP A 41 10.11 -25.10 -9.96
C ASP A 41 10.10 -23.57 -9.77
N LEU A 42 8.92 -22.92 -9.85
CA LEU A 42 8.75 -21.49 -9.57
C LEU A 42 9.11 -21.16 -8.11
N ASN A 43 8.56 -21.92 -7.18
CA ASN A 43 8.86 -21.78 -5.75
C ASN A 43 10.35 -22.02 -5.44
N TYR A 44 10.98 -22.97 -6.15
CA TYR A 44 12.41 -23.23 -6.02
C TYR A 44 13.23 -22.01 -6.48
N LEU A 45 12.92 -21.44 -7.65
CA LEU A 45 13.62 -20.28 -8.20
C LEU A 45 13.53 -19.06 -7.26
N GLU A 46 12.34 -18.74 -6.75
CA GLU A 46 12.13 -17.65 -5.79
C GLU A 46 12.90 -17.90 -4.47
N LYS A 47 12.91 -19.12 -3.94
CA LYS A 47 13.68 -19.49 -2.73
C LYS A 47 15.20 -19.39 -2.91
N GLN A 48 15.71 -19.48 -4.14
CA GLN A 48 17.12 -19.21 -4.44
C GLN A 48 17.43 -17.70 -4.55
N GLY A 49 16.44 -16.83 -4.40
CA GLY A 49 16.57 -15.37 -4.58
C GLY A 49 16.59 -14.94 -6.06
N TYR A 50 16.10 -15.79 -6.97
CA TYR A 50 15.93 -15.45 -8.37
C TYR A 50 14.53 -14.90 -8.57
N SER A 51 14.42 -13.64 -9.04
CA SER A 51 13.12 -13.01 -9.20
C SER A 51 12.38 -13.58 -10.40
N VAL A 52 11.33 -14.35 -10.15
CA VAL A 52 10.33 -14.68 -11.19
C VAL A 52 9.51 -13.43 -11.47
N ASP A 53 9.43 -13.06 -12.74
CA ASP A 53 8.84 -11.80 -13.20
C ASP A 53 7.56 -12.00 -14.03
N PHE A 54 7.42 -13.20 -14.62
CA PHE A 54 6.27 -13.56 -15.42
C PHE A 54 6.20 -15.08 -15.57
N PHE A 55 4.99 -15.62 -15.65
CA PHE A 55 4.74 -17.03 -15.97
C PHE A 55 3.51 -17.16 -16.87
N ASP A 56 3.63 -17.84 -18.01
CA ASP A 56 2.57 -18.01 -19.01
C ASP A 56 1.84 -19.37 -18.93
N GLY A 57 2.15 -20.17 -17.91
CA GLY A 57 1.65 -21.55 -17.75
C GLY A 57 2.63 -22.61 -18.25
N LYS A 58 3.70 -22.21 -18.94
CA LYS A 58 4.75 -23.11 -19.45
C LYS A 58 6.16 -22.56 -19.25
N TYR A 59 6.35 -21.30 -19.55
CA TYR A 59 7.64 -20.62 -19.46
C TYR A 59 7.59 -19.53 -18.40
N ALA A 60 8.65 -19.45 -17.59
CA ALA A 60 8.86 -18.33 -16.68
C ALA A 60 9.97 -17.41 -17.20
N ARG A 61 9.78 -16.09 -17.07
CA ARG A 61 10.85 -15.11 -17.20
C ARG A 61 11.45 -14.88 -15.81
N VAL A 62 12.77 -15.08 -15.70
CA VAL A 62 13.45 -15.07 -14.39
C VAL A 62 14.73 -14.24 -14.49
N TYR A 63 14.98 -13.42 -13.49
CA TYR A 63 16.22 -12.66 -13.34
C TYR A 63 17.19 -13.44 -12.47
N ILE A 64 18.34 -13.80 -13.02
CA ILE A 64 19.38 -14.57 -12.32
C ILE A 64 20.73 -13.87 -12.41
N PRO A 65 21.60 -13.96 -11.40
CA PRO A 65 23.00 -13.54 -11.55
C PRO A 65 23.73 -14.45 -12.55
N GLU A 66 24.74 -13.92 -13.24
CA GLU A 66 25.52 -14.68 -14.20
C GLU A 66 26.02 -16.03 -13.63
N THR A 67 26.43 -16.04 -12.38
CA THR A 67 26.92 -17.24 -11.67
C THR A 67 25.87 -18.34 -11.49
N ALA A 68 24.57 -18.02 -11.62
CA ALA A 68 23.50 -18.99 -11.45
C ALA A 68 23.21 -19.79 -12.73
N LEU A 69 23.67 -19.33 -13.90
CA LEU A 69 23.32 -19.95 -15.19
C LEU A 69 23.75 -21.42 -15.27
N GLU A 70 25.05 -21.69 -15.04
CA GLU A 70 25.59 -23.05 -15.06
C GLU A 70 25.00 -23.92 -13.97
N LYS A 71 24.75 -23.36 -12.78
CA LYS A 71 24.11 -24.07 -11.65
C LYS A 71 22.73 -24.58 -12.06
N LEU A 72 21.84 -23.72 -12.55
CA LEU A 72 20.49 -24.10 -12.95
C LEU A 72 20.49 -25.12 -14.08
N GLN A 73 21.38 -24.99 -15.07
CA GLN A 73 21.54 -25.98 -16.13
C GLN A 73 21.97 -27.34 -15.59
N SER A 74 22.90 -27.37 -14.63
CA SER A 74 23.37 -28.62 -14.01
C SER A 74 22.29 -29.29 -13.12
N GLU A 75 21.35 -28.51 -12.60
CA GLU A 75 20.17 -28.96 -11.85
C GLU A 75 19.03 -29.45 -12.78
N GLY A 76 19.22 -29.38 -14.10
CA GLY A 76 18.28 -29.90 -15.09
C GLY A 76 17.22 -28.92 -15.57
N PHE A 77 17.37 -27.62 -15.28
CA PHE A 77 16.52 -26.59 -15.85
C PHE A 77 16.86 -26.35 -17.33
N GLU A 78 15.84 -26.36 -18.16
CA GLU A 78 15.94 -25.95 -19.57
C GLU A 78 15.69 -24.44 -19.62
N LEU A 79 16.74 -23.67 -19.92
CA LEU A 79 16.66 -22.23 -19.94
C LEU A 79 17.40 -21.61 -21.13
N GLN A 80 16.95 -20.43 -21.54
CA GLN A 80 17.55 -19.63 -22.60
C GLN A 80 17.75 -18.20 -22.09
N VAL A 81 18.94 -17.64 -22.27
CA VAL A 81 19.17 -16.20 -22.02
C VAL A 81 18.46 -15.41 -23.11
N ILE A 82 17.57 -14.51 -22.69
CA ILE A 82 16.78 -13.66 -23.58
C ILE A 82 17.15 -12.18 -23.45
N GLY A 83 17.94 -11.81 -22.44
CA GLY A 83 18.40 -10.44 -22.22
C GLY A 83 19.30 -10.31 -21.01
N THR A 84 19.61 -9.05 -20.69
CA THR A 84 20.35 -8.66 -19.48
C THR A 84 19.67 -7.48 -18.82
N ASP A 85 19.88 -7.33 -17.50
CA ASP A 85 19.43 -6.21 -16.69
C ASP A 85 20.67 -5.59 -15.98
N PRO A 86 21.00 -4.30 -16.22
CA PRO A 86 20.36 -3.40 -17.19
C PRO A 86 20.56 -3.82 -18.66
N SER A 87 19.55 -3.51 -19.46
CA SER A 87 19.66 -3.77 -20.91
C SER A 87 20.55 -2.73 -21.60
N PRO A 88 21.57 -3.15 -22.36
CA PRO A 88 22.39 -2.20 -23.10
C PRO A 88 21.69 -1.63 -24.35
N TYR A 89 20.52 -2.16 -24.71
CA TYR A 89 19.80 -1.85 -25.95
C TYR A 89 18.56 -0.98 -25.76
N ILE A 90 18.15 -0.70 -24.50
CA ILE A 90 16.99 0.15 -24.23
C ILE A 90 17.46 1.60 -24.14
N GLU A 91 16.82 2.47 -24.94
CA GLU A 91 16.99 3.91 -24.82
C GLU A 91 16.52 4.36 -23.42
N LYS A 92 17.34 5.14 -22.70
CA LYS A 92 17.07 5.54 -21.33
C LYS A 92 15.79 6.36 -21.18
N THR A 93 15.52 7.22 -22.16
CA THR A 93 14.30 8.05 -22.20
C THR A 93 13.76 8.06 -23.62
N PRO A 94 12.97 7.03 -24.02
CA PRO A 94 12.30 7.05 -25.31
C PRO A 94 11.37 8.25 -25.45
N SER A 95 11.18 8.73 -26.67
CA SER A 95 10.25 9.83 -26.95
C SER A 95 8.87 9.56 -26.35
N GLY A 96 8.34 10.51 -25.59
CA GLY A 96 7.04 10.45 -24.94
C GLY A 96 7.08 10.10 -23.44
N TYR A 97 8.21 9.64 -22.90
CA TYR A 97 8.40 9.41 -21.48
C TYR A 97 9.11 10.59 -20.81
N HIS A 98 8.72 10.90 -19.59
CA HIS A 98 9.47 11.85 -18.75
C HIS A 98 10.72 11.17 -18.18
N ASN A 99 11.86 11.88 -18.19
CA ASN A 99 12.97 11.56 -17.31
C ASN A 99 12.70 12.09 -15.88
N TYR A 100 13.60 11.78 -14.93
CA TYR A 100 13.42 12.19 -13.54
C TYR A 100 13.26 13.72 -13.36
N ALA A 101 14.05 14.51 -14.10
CA ALA A 101 13.98 15.97 -13.98
C ALA A 101 12.68 16.55 -14.58
N GLU A 102 12.24 16.02 -15.72
CA GLU A 102 10.99 16.38 -16.38
C GLU A 102 9.78 16.00 -15.54
N MET A 103 9.76 14.78 -14.95
CA MET A 103 8.73 14.38 -14.00
C MET A 103 8.68 15.28 -12.78
N THR A 104 9.83 15.61 -12.20
CA THR A 104 9.93 16.52 -11.04
C THR A 104 9.35 17.89 -11.38
N GLN A 105 9.71 18.45 -12.55
CA GLN A 105 9.20 19.73 -13.01
C GLN A 105 7.69 19.69 -13.23
N PHE A 106 7.18 18.61 -13.84
CA PHE A 106 5.74 18.43 -14.07
C PHE A 106 4.96 18.47 -12.74
N LEU A 107 5.43 17.73 -11.71
CA LEU A 107 4.80 17.73 -10.40
C LEU A 107 4.84 19.11 -9.71
N GLN A 108 5.97 19.81 -9.83
CA GLN A 108 6.11 21.19 -9.32
C GLN A 108 5.15 22.15 -10.02
N ASP A 109 5.01 22.04 -11.33
CA ASP A 109 4.10 22.88 -12.13
C ASP A 109 2.63 22.60 -11.76
N LEU A 110 2.24 21.33 -11.54
CA LEU A 110 0.91 20.99 -11.02
C LEU A 110 0.66 21.62 -9.64
N ALA A 111 1.59 21.46 -8.70
CA ALA A 111 1.45 22.01 -7.36
C ALA A 111 1.39 23.55 -7.37
N ASN A 112 2.16 24.20 -8.23
CA ASN A 112 2.12 25.65 -8.39
C ASN A 112 0.83 26.14 -9.08
N THR A 113 0.26 25.36 -9.98
CA THR A 113 -0.96 25.70 -10.72
C THR A 113 -2.20 25.52 -9.85
N TYR A 114 -2.21 24.50 -9.00
CA TYR A 114 -3.35 24.13 -8.13
C TYR A 114 -3.00 24.17 -6.63
N PRO A 115 -2.47 25.29 -6.09
CA PRO A 115 -1.92 25.34 -4.73
C PRO A 115 -2.96 25.13 -3.62
N ASN A 116 -4.25 25.29 -3.93
CA ASN A 116 -5.34 25.05 -2.98
C ASN A 116 -5.81 23.58 -2.95
N LEU A 117 -5.42 22.79 -3.93
CA LEU A 117 -5.83 21.39 -4.08
C LEU A 117 -4.66 20.42 -3.94
N THR A 118 -3.42 20.92 -3.84
CA THR A 118 -2.25 20.04 -3.88
C THR A 118 -1.19 20.40 -2.88
N ARG A 119 -0.45 19.37 -2.43
CA ARG A 119 0.88 19.54 -1.81
C ARG A 119 1.85 18.53 -2.44
N LEU A 120 3.02 19.00 -2.82
CA LEU A 120 4.13 18.16 -3.28
C LEU A 120 5.11 17.99 -2.13
N ILE A 121 5.32 16.75 -1.72
CA ILE A 121 6.23 16.40 -0.62
C ILE A 121 7.29 15.40 -1.08
N SER A 122 8.47 15.47 -0.48
CA SER A 122 9.46 14.41 -0.58
C SER A 122 9.27 13.41 0.56
N LEU A 123 9.15 12.13 0.22
CA LEU A 123 9.12 11.05 1.21
C LEU A 123 10.53 10.71 1.72
N GLY A 124 11.56 11.17 1.04
CA GLY A 124 12.96 10.93 1.30
C GLY A 124 13.75 10.68 0.02
N GLN A 125 14.99 10.22 0.15
CA GLN A 125 15.91 10.08 -0.98
C GLN A 125 16.24 8.61 -1.28
N SER A 126 16.37 8.31 -2.58
CA SER A 126 16.90 7.04 -3.07
C SER A 126 18.38 6.86 -2.72
N VAL A 127 18.94 5.70 -3.01
CA VAL A 127 20.38 5.40 -2.83
C VAL A 127 21.29 6.46 -3.45
N GLN A 128 20.95 7.01 -4.63
CA GLN A 128 21.71 8.04 -5.34
C GLN A 128 21.26 9.47 -5.02
N GLY A 129 20.41 9.66 -4.02
CA GLY A 129 20.01 10.99 -3.54
C GLY A 129 18.93 11.67 -4.39
N ARG A 130 18.14 10.91 -5.16
CA ARG A 130 16.94 11.44 -5.85
C ARG A 130 15.75 11.41 -4.91
N GLU A 131 14.99 12.51 -4.86
CA GLU A 131 13.77 12.59 -4.04
C GLU A 131 12.71 11.60 -4.53
N LEU A 132 12.04 10.93 -3.60
CA LEU A 132 10.82 10.19 -3.85
C LEU A 132 9.64 11.16 -3.67
N TRP A 133 9.13 11.67 -4.78
CA TRP A 133 8.04 12.64 -4.76
C TRP A 133 6.68 11.98 -4.56
N ALA A 134 5.88 12.56 -3.65
CA ALA A 134 4.46 12.28 -3.51
C ALA A 134 3.66 13.57 -3.74
N ILE A 135 2.66 13.54 -4.61
CA ILE A 135 1.67 14.60 -4.73
C ILE A 135 0.41 14.21 -3.97
N HIS A 136 0.02 15.05 -3.02
CA HIS A 136 -1.25 14.98 -2.29
C HIS A 136 -2.29 15.82 -3.02
N ILE A 137 -3.48 15.29 -3.23
CA ILE A 137 -4.62 15.96 -3.87
C ILE A 137 -5.83 15.81 -2.95
N SER A 138 -6.39 16.94 -2.49
CA SER A 138 -7.58 17.06 -1.65
C SER A 138 -8.12 18.46 -1.80
N ASP A 139 -9.37 18.72 -1.44
CA ASP A 139 -9.95 20.07 -1.39
C ASP A 139 -9.38 20.91 -0.23
N ASN A 140 -8.75 20.25 0.75
CA ASN A 140 -8.10 20.89 1.90
C ASN A 140 -6.73 20.22 2.25
N PRO A 141 -5.72 20.31 1.35
CA PRO A 141 -4.51 19.47 1.43
C PRO A 141 -3.57 19.78 2.60
N ASP A 142 -3.85 20.79 3.43
CA ASP A 142 -3.09 21.16 4.62
C ASP A 142 -3.68 20.59 5.92
N VAL A 143 -4.85 19.98 5.86
CA VAL A 143 -5.58 19.49 7.04
C VAL A 143 -5.84 18.00 6.89
N GLU A 144 -5.57 17.25 7.94
CA GLU A 144 -6.05 15.87 8.03
C GLU A 144 -7.51 15.87 8.44
N GLU A 145 -8.36 15.41 7.55
CA GLU A 145 -9.81 15.39 7.75
C GLU A 145 -10.34 13.97 8.00
N ASP A 146 -11.62 13.85 8.32
CA ASP A 146 -12.31 12.56 8.43
C ASP A 146 -12.62 12.01 7.03
N GLU A 147 -11.56 11.68 6.29
CA GLU A 147 -11.60 11.16 4.93
C GLU A 147 -10.83 9.85 4.81
N PRO A 148 -11.25 8.94 3.91
CA PRO A 148 -10.41 7.79 3.57
C PRO A 148 -9.16 8.25 2.82
N GLU A 149 -8.02 7.68 3.18
CA GLU A 149 -6.78 7.88 2.47
C GLU A 149 -6.59 6.83 1.38
N PHE A 150 -6.23 7.30 0.20
CA PHE A 150 -5.96 6.48 -0.98
C PHE A 150 -4.57 6.76 -1.54
N LYS A 151 -3.86 5.74 -2.05
CA LYS A 151 -2.58 5.95 -2.73
C LYS A 151 -2.42 5.14 -4.02
N TYR A 152 -1.78 5.77 -5.02
CA TYR A 152 -1.16 5.09 -6.15
C TYR A 152 0.35 5.18 -6.05
N ILE A 153 1.04 4.06 -6.26
CA ILE A 153 2.50 4.00 -6.32
C ILE A 153 2.88 3.36 -7.64
N SER A 154 3.92 3.89 -8.30
CA SER A 154 4.38 3.33 -9.57
C SER A 154 5.89 3.17 -9.65
N THR A 155 6.30 2.39 -10.63
CA THR A 155 7.69 2.20 -11.05
C THR A 155 8.60 1.78 -9.88
N ILE A 156 8.15 0.77 -9.13
CA ILE A 156 8.97 0.04 -8.16
C ILE A 156 10.10 -0.72 -8.88
N HIS A 157 9.84 -1.17 -10.12
CA HIS A 157 10.86 -1.62 -11.07
C HIS A 157 11.16 -0.51 -12.06
N GLY A 158 12.42 -0.11 -12.15
CA GLY A 158 12.82 1.03 -12.97
C GLY A 158 12.73 0.81 -14.49
N ASP A 159 12.62 -0.45 -14.94
CA ASP A 159 12.40 -0.84 -16.32
C ASP A 159 10.91 -0.93 -16.72
N GLU A 160 9.99 -0.47 -15.83
CA GLU A 160 8.54 -0.48 -16.00
C GLU A 160 7.92 0.94 -15.89
N PRO A 161 8.29 1.89 -16.76
CA PRO A 161 8.03 3.32 -16.52
C PRO A 161 6.63 3.81 -16.90
N ILE A 162 5.79 3.01 -17.56
CA ILE A 162 4.49 3.48 -18.07
C ILE A 162 3.57 3.95 -16.93
N GLY A 163 3.65 3.29 -15.77
CA GLY A 163 2.87 3.69 -14.61
C GLY A 163 3.23 5.10 -14.10
N THR A 164 4.50 5.55 -14.24
CA THR A 164 4.87 6.95 -13.97
C THR A 164 4.03 7.90 -14.81
N GLU A 165 3.95 7.67 -16.14
CA GLU A 165 3.18 8.53 -17.04
C GLU A 165 1.69 8.55 -16.69
N LEU A 166 1.12 7.37 -16.39
CA LEU A 166 -0.29 7.28 -16.00
C LEU A 166 -0.58 8.00 -14.68
N CYS A 167 0.31 7.91 -13.72
CA CYS A 167 0.21 8.66 -12.46
C CYS A 167 0.24 10.18 -12.68
N LEU A 168 1.13 10.69 -13.53
CA LEU A 168 1.20 12.11 -13.88
C LEU A 168 -0.09 12.57 -14.56
N PHE A 169 -0.55 11.83 -15.57
CA PHE A 169 -1.78 12.15 -16.29
C PHE A 169 -3.02 12.05 -15.40
N PHE A 170 -3.06 11.11 -14.46
CA PHE A 170 -4.18 10.99 -13.54
C PHE A 170 -4.24 12.15 -12.55
N ALA A 171 -3.11 12.57 -12.00
CA ALA A 171 -3.03 13.76 -11.15
C ALA A 171 -3.51 15.01 -11.91
N GLU A 172 -3.00 15.22 -13.14
CA GLU A 172 -3.43 16.32 -13.98
C GLU A 172 -4.92 16.24 -14.33
N TYR A 173 -5.42 15.05 -14.66
CA TYR A 173 -6.83 14.82 -15.01
C TYR A 173 -7.77 15.17 -13.85
N LEU A 174 -7.46 14.78 -12.62
CA LEU A 174 -8.25 15.15 -11.44
C LEU A 174 -8.29 16.67 -11.26
N LEU A 175 -7.13 17.31 -11.30
CA LEU A 175 -7.01 18.75 -11.05
C LEU A 175 -7.66 19.60 -12.13
N GLN A 176 -7.49 19.26 -13.40
CA GLN A 176 -8.08 20.00 -14.52
C GLN A 176 -9.61 19.91 -14.55
N ASN A 177 -10.17 18.80 -14.09
CA ASN A 177 -11.61 18.55 -14.15
C ASN A 177 -12.34 18.80 -12.82
N TYR A 178 -11.64 19.13 -11.73
CA TYR A 178 -12.22 19.38 -10.41
C TYR A 178 -13.39 20.38 -10.42
N SER A 179 -13.27 21.48 -11.16
CA SER A 179 -14.29 22.51 -11.20
C SER A 179 -15.43 22.25 -12.22
N THR A 180 -15.29 21.26 -13.10
CA THR A 180 -16.16 21.04 -14.25
C THR A 180 -16.87 19.71 -14.26
N ASP A 181 -16.32 18.69 -13.58
CA ASP A 181 -16.87 17.36 -13.47
C ASP A 181 -17.28 17.07 -12.02
N ALA A 182 -18.59 16.87 -11.78
CA ALA A 182 -19.13 16.64 -10.44
C ALA A 182 -18.64 15.33 -9.80
N ARG A 183 -18.33 14.30 -10.60
CA ARG A 183 -17.78 13.03 -10.11
C ARG A 183 -16.36 13.21 -9.60
N ILE A 184 -15.53 13.92 -10.36
CA ILE A 184 -14.15 14.22 -9.96
C ILE A 184 -14.13 15.13 -8.75
N LYS A 185 -15.00 16.17 -8.76
CA LYS A 185 -15.13 17.04 -7.60
C LYS A 185 -15.47 16.25 -6.34
N ASN A 186 -16.44 15.36 -6.39
CA ASN A 186 -16.83 14.54 -5.25
C ASN A 186 -15.68 13.66 -4.73
N VAL A 187 -14.89 13.07 -5.63
CA VAL A 187 -13.76 12.22 -5.22
C VAL A 187 -12.66 13.05 -4.56
N VAL A 188 -12.37 14.24 -5.05
CA VAL A 188 -11.35 15.13 -4.49
C VAL A 188 -11.81 15.79 -3.18
N ASP A 189 -13.14 16.01 -3.01
CA ASP A 189 -13.72 16.56 -1.78
C ASP A 189 -13.88 15.51 -0.66
N GLU A 190 -13.87 14.21 -0.97
CA GLU A 190 -14.23 13.15 0.00
C GLU A 190 -13.07 12.15 0.23
N VAL A 191 -11.93 12.32 -0.45
CA VAL A 191 -10.79 11.39 -0.38
C VAL A 191 -9.46 12.12 -0.35
N SER A 192 -8.64 11.82 0.63
CA SER A 192 -7.23 12.23 0.67
C SER A 192 -6.42 11.37 -0.31
N ILE A 193 -6.09 11.91 -1.49
CA ILE A 193 -5.50 11.17 -2.62
C ILE A 193 -4.00 11.43 -2.68
N TRP A 194 -3.22 10.37 -2.66
CA TRP A 194 -1.78 10.40 -2.74
C TRP A 194 -1.26 9.68 -3.97
N ILE A 195 -0.32 10.27 -4.68
CA ILE A 195 0.28 9.65 -5.87
C ILE A 195 1.79 9.75 -5.78
N VAL A 196 2.47 8.59 -5.83
CA VAL A 196 3.93 8.44 -5.91
C VAL A 196 4.27 7.91 -7.31
N PRO A 197 4.55 8.78 -8.29
CA PRO A 197 4.71 8.34 -9.68
C PRO A 197 5.93 7.47 -9.91
N LEU A 198 6.98 7.62 -9.09
CA LEU A 198 8.27 6.99 -9.32
C LEU A 198 8.93 6.59 -7.99
N MET A 199 8.70 5.35 -7.56
CA MET A 199 9.26 4.83 -6.30
C MET A 199 10.75 4.48 -6.42
N ASN A 200 11.21 4.07 -7.61
CA ASN A 200 12.61 3.68 -7.86
C ASN A 200 13.26 4.60 -8.92
N PRO A 201 13.58 5.85 -8.54
CA PRO A 201 14.12 6.81 -9.50
C PRO A 201 15.52 6.41 -10.03
N ASP A 202 16.32 5.73 -9.23
CA ASP A 202 17.65 5.27 -9.65
C ASP A 202 17.56 4.14 -10.66
N GLY A 203 16.69 3.17 -10.41
CA GLY A 203 16.41 2.09 -11.35
C GLY A 203 15.85 2.60 -12.67
N ARG A 204 14.98 3.62 -12.61
CA ARG A 204 14.41 4.28 -13.81
C ARG A 204 15.49 4.94 -14.66
N GLU A 205 16.40 5.69 -14.05
CA GLU A 205 17.51 6.35 -14.76
C GLU A 205 18.53 5.36 -15.36
N LEU A 206 18.64 4.19 -14.74
CA LEU A 206 19.53 3.12 -15.21
C LEU A 206 18.82 2.12 -16.14
N VAL A 207 17.50 2.23 -16.27
CA VAL A 207 16.62 1.28 -16.96
C VAL A 207 16.88 -0.15 -16.52
N THR A 208 16.77 -0.35 -15.22
CA THR A 208 16.94 -1.65 -14.56
C THR A 208 15.76 -1.95 -13.65
N ARG A 209 15.42 -3.22 -13.51
CA ARG A 209 14.41 -3.68 -12.57
C ARG A 209 14.73 -3.24 -11.13
N ARG A 210 16.01 -3.28 -10.77
CA ARG A 210 16.53 -3.12 -9.41
C ARG A 210 16.84 -1.66 -9.07
N ASN A 211 17.01 -1.35 -7.78
CA ASN A 211 17.53 -0.04 -7.36
C ASN A 211 19.05 0.08 -7.59
N ALA A 212 19.66 1.18 -7.17
CA ALA A 212 21.10 1.42 -7.37
C ALA A 212 22.02 0.49 -6.56
N ASN A 213 21.52 -0.20 -5.55
CA ASN A 213 22.23 -1.25 -4.81
C ASN A 213 22.07 -2.64 -5.46
N GLY A 214 21.33 -2.76 -6.56
CA GLY A 214 21.06 -4.03 -7.21
C GLY A 214 20.00 -4.88 -6.51
N VAL A 215 19.15 -4.27 -5.70
CA VAL A 215 18.09 -4.94 -4.93
C VAL A 215 16.75 -4.82 -5.66
N ASP A 216 16.01 -5.91 -5.75
CA ASP A 216 14.62 -5.92 -6.20
C ASP A 216 13.72 -5.41 -5.07
N LEU A 217 13.20 -4.19 -5.24
CA LEU A 217 12.41 -3.53 -4.20
C LEU A 217 11.09 -4.26 -3.92
N ASN A 218 10.49 -4.92 -4.93
CA ASN A 218 9.25 -5.68 -4.75
C ASN A 218 9.50 -7.14 -4.29
N ARG A 219 10.65 -7.39 -3.67
CA ARG A 219 11.04 -8.59 -2.93
C ARG A 219 11.62 -8.25 -1.54
N SER A 220 11.48 -6.99 -1.12
CA SER A 220 12.23 -6.45 0.02
C SER A 220 11.35 -5.85 1.12
N PHE A 221 10.02 -5.94 1.01
CA PHE A 221 9.10 -5.65 2.11
C PHE A 221 9.06 -6.79 3.13
N PRO A 222 8.55 -6.55 4.35
CA PRO A 222 8.23 -7.64 5.28
C PRO A 222 7.31 -8.68 4.62
N ASP A 223 7.66 -9.95 4.79
CA ASP A 223 6.97 -11.05 4.11
C ASP A 223 5.94 -11.71 5.03
N TYR A 224 4.74 -11.85 4.57
CA TYR A 224 3.76 -12.77 5.11
C TYR A 224 3.96 -14.12 4.40
N PRO A 225 4.20 -15.26 5.04
CA PRO A 225 3.97 -15.58 6.45
C PRO A 225 5.20 -15.59 7.34
N THR A 226 6.40 -15.22 6.87
CA THR A 226 7.64 -15.39 7.63
C THR A 226 7.83 -14.34 8.71
N ASP A 227 7.41 -13.11 8.47
CA ASP A 227 7.48 -11.98 9.40
C ASP A 227 6.18 -11.79 10.22
N PHE A 228 5.28 -12.77 10.15
CA PHE A 228 3.91 -12.70 10.65
C PHE A 228 3.77 -12.50 12.17
N ASN A 229 4.73 -12.92 12.96
CA ASN A 229 4.61 -12.89 14.44
C ASN A 229 4.73 -11.48 15.03
N THR A 230 4.88 -10.46 14.20
CA THR A 230 5.14 -9.10 14.65
C THR A 230 4.33 -8.10 13.84
N PHE A 231 3.03 -7.92 14.18
CA PHE A 231 2.35 -6.70 13.76
C PHE A 231 3.12 -5.50 14.31
N TYR A 232 3.39 -4.51 13.46
CA TYR A 232 3.99 -3.24 13.88
C TYR A 232 3.22 -2.63 15.06
N TYR A 233 1.91 -2.66 14.99
CA TYR A 233 1.01 -2.12 15.98
C TYR A 233 0.91 -2.93 17.29
N ASP A 234 1.40 -4.14 17.31
CA ASP A 234 1.53 -4.96 18.53
C ASP A 234 2.97 -4.90 19.10
N GLY A 235 3.76 -3.88 18.71
CA GLY A 235 5.13 -3.66 19.17
C GLY A 235 6.18 -4.48 18.41
N GLY A 236 5.82 -5.02 17.23
CA GLY A 236 6.72 -5.77 16.38
C GLY A 236 7.75 -4.89 15.68
N ASN A 237 8.97 -5.39 15.55
CA ASN A 237 10.02 -4.76 14.79
C ASN A 237 10.00 -5.25 13.34
N LEU A 238 9.58 -4.39 12.40
CA LEU A 238 9.58 -4.67 10.96
C LEU A 238 10.96 -4.56 10.30
N SER A 239 11.99 -4.33 11.09
CA SER A 239 13.38 -4.16 10.61
C SER A 239 13.50 -3.11 9.51
N ILE A 240 12.75 -2.00 9.62
CA ILE A 240 12.68 -0.95 8.60
C ILE A 240 14.08 -0.42 8.29
N GLU A 241 14.89 -0.14 9.32
CA GLU A 241 16.22 0.48 9.23
C GLU A 241 17.25 -0.37 8.48
N THR A 242 16.98 -1.66 8.28
CA THR A 242 17.89 -2.58 7.58
C THR A 242 17.53 -2.76 6.10
N ARG A 243 16.46 -2.13 5.63
CA ARG A 243 15.97 -2.23 4.25
C ARG A 243 16.55 -1.13 3.37
N GLU A 244 16.32 -1.23 2.06
CA GLU A 244 16.72 -0.20 1.10
C GLU A 244 16.05 1.15 1.42
N PRO A 245 16.71 2.29 1.16
CA PRO A 245 16.18 3.61 1.49
C PRO A 245 14.76 3.84 0.95
N GLU A 246 14.51 3.44 -0.30
CA GLU A 246 13.20 3.59 -0.96
C GLU A 246 12.11 2.82 -0.19
N ILE A 247 12.41 1.61 0.27
CA ILE A 247 11.51 0.79 1.10
C ILE A 247 11.27 1.45 2.45
N GLN A 248 12.34 1.93 3.12
CA GLN A 248 12.23 2.58 4.42
C GLN A 248 11.26 3.77 4.36
N HIS A 249 11.39 4.62 3.33
CA HIS A 249 10.56 5.81 3.16
C HIS A 249 9.09 5.45 2.91
N ILE A 250 8.81 4.52 2.00
CA ILE A 250 7.45 4.07 1.73
C ILE A 250 6.82 3.41 2.95
N MET A 251 7.56 2.59 3.69
CA MET A 251 7.05 1.94 4.90
C MET A 251 6.71 2.95 6.00
N ARG A 252 7.64 3.88 6.33
CA ARG A 252 7.40 4.90 7.36
C ARG A 252 6.21 5.77 6.99
N TRP A 253 6.19 6.29 5.79
CA TRP A 253 5.07 7.09 5.29
C TRP A 253 3.74 6.33 5.35
N SER A 254 3.70 5.06 4.91
CA SER A 254 2.48 4.26 4.97
C SER A 254 2.02 3.94 6.40
N LEU A 255 2.93 3.89 7.39
CA LEU A 255 2.62 3.67 8.80
C LEU A 255 2.23 4.95 9.55
N GLU A 256 2.62 6.13 9.03
CA GLU A 256 2.21 7.44 9.55
C GLU A 256 0.82 7.87 9.08
N HIS A 257 0.31 7.22 8.04
CA HIS A 257 -0.99 7.40 7.43
C HIS A 257 -1.94 6.23 7.72
N ASN A 258 -3.22 6.40 7.38
CA ASN A 258 -4.24 5.36 7.52
C ASN A 258 -4.85 4.99 6.17
N PHE A 259 -3.99 4.61 5.21
CA PHE A 259 -4.44 4.23 3.87
C PHE A 259 -5.44 3.08 3.92
N SER A 260 -6.58 3.26 3.26
CA SER A 260 -7.65 2.27 3.20
C SER A 260 -7.60 1.43 1.93
N LEU A 261 -7.19 2.05 0.81
CA LEU A 261 -7.06 1.41 -0.50
C LEU A 261 -5.83 1.95 -1.22
N SER A 262 -5.10 1.08 -1.89
CA SER A 262 -3.96 1.45 -2.73
C SER A 262 -3.83 0.53 -3.93
N ALA A 263 -3.03 0.97 -4.91
CA ALA A 263 -2.52 0.08 -5.94
C ALA A 263 -1.09 0.47 -6.34
N ASN A 264 -0.33 -0.54 -6.74
CA ASN A 264 0.97 -0.34 -7.37
C ASN A 264 0.92 -0.76 -8.84
N PHE A 265 1.60 0.02 -9.70
CA PHE A 265 1.60 -0.19 -11.14
C PHE A 265 2.87 -0.86 -11.62
N HIS A 266 2.67 -1.90 -12.41
CA HIS A 266 3.69 -2.72 -13.06
C HIS A 266 3.39 -2.90 -14.55
N THR A 267 4.30 -3.56 -15.24
CA THR A 267 4.14 -4.00 -16.63
C THR A 267 4.87 -5.32 -16.89
N GLY A 268 4.38 -6.05 -17.87
CA GLY A 268 4.90 -7.38 -18.26
C GLY A 268 3.78 -8.38 -18.46
N ALA A 269 2.60 -8.01 -17.99
CA ALA A 269 1.32 -8.67 -18.20
C ALA A 269 0.21 -7.62 -18.33
N MET A 270 -1.05 -8.06 -18.40
CA MET A 270 -2.23 -7.19 -18.41
C MET A 270 -3.27 -7.84 -17.50
N VAL A 271 -3.26 -7.48 -16.21
CA VAL A 271 -4.08 -8.10 -15.16
C VAL A 271 -4.08 -7.26 -13.87
N VAL A 272 -5.14 -7.35 -13.08
CA VAL A 272 -5.15 -6.90 -11.68
C VAL A 272 -4.88 -8.11 -10.79
N ASN A 273 -3.75 -8.10 -10.12
CA ASN A 273 -3.33 -9.09 -9.15
C ASN A 273 -3.75 -8.65 -7.74
N TYR A 274 -4.40 -9.54 -6.97
CA TYR A 274 -4.87 -9.28 -5.60
C TYR A 274 -4.29 -10.28 -4.61
N PRO A 275 -4.12 -9.88 -3.32
CA PRO A 275 -3.55 -10.73 -2.27
C PRO A 275 -4.27 -12.07 -2.06
N TYR A 276 -3.51 -13.09 -1.62
CA TYR A 276 -2.09 -12.99 -1.30
C TYR A 276 -1.21 -13.46 -2.45
N ASP A 277 -0.03 -12.85 -2.59
CA ASP A 277 1.06 -13.38 -3.40
C ASP A 277 1.75 -14.56 -2.72
N ASN A 278 1.70 -14.61 -1.37
CA ASN A 278 2.32 -15.65 -0.57
C ASN A 278 1.58 -15.86 0.77
N ASP A 279 1.10 -17.09 1.01
CA ASP A 279 0.58 -17.52 2.31
C ASP A 279 1.37 -18.74 2.87
N GLY A 280 2.51 -19.07 2.25
CA GLY A 280 3.33 -20.25 2.53
C GLY A 280 2.96 -21.46 1.67
N GLY A 281 1.91 -21.35 0.84
CA GLY A 281 1.48 -22.37 -0.12
C GLY A 281 2.32 -22.41 -1.41
N PRO A 282 2.00 -23.30 -2.33
CA PRO A 282 2.69 -23.44 -3.60
C PRO A 282 2.12 -22.50 -4.69
N SER A 283 2.94 -22.09 -5.66
CA SER A 283 2.51 -21.41 -6.88
C SER A 283 1.43 -22.19 -7.62
N GLY A 284 0.48 -21.47 -8.23
CA GLY A 284 -0.63 -22.05 -8.99
C GLY A 284 -1.82 -22.49 -8.13
N VAL A 285 -1.78 -22.20 -6.85
CA VAL A 285 -2.89 -22.45 -5.90
C VAL A 285 -3.32 -21.12 -5.29
N GLU A 286 -4.64 -20.85 -5.27
CA GLU A 286 -5.16 -19.64 -4.63
C GLU A 286 -4.75 -19.57 -3.14
N ALA A 287 -4.29 -18.41 -2.74
CA ALA A 287 -4.02 -18.02 -1.35
C ALA A 287 -5.05 -16.95 -0.94
N PRO A 288 -6.28 -17.32 -0.54
CA PRO A 288 -7.33 -16.37 -0.28
C PRO A 288 -7.06 -15.56 0.99
N SER A 289 -7.21 -14.25 0.90
CA SER A 289 -7.18 -13.36 2.05
C SER A 289 -8.49 -13.42 2.84
N PRO A 290 -8.53 -12.95 4.10
CA PRO A 290 -9.78 -12.79 4.84
C PRO A 290 -10.84 -11.92 4.13
N ASP A 291 -10.41 -11.03 3.23
CA ASP A 291 -11.26 -10.14 2.42
C ASP A 291 -11.34 -10.55 0.94
N ASP A 292 -11.10 -11.81 0.61
CA ASP A 292 -10.98 -12.33 -0.76
C ASP A 292 -12.16 -11.91 -1.68
N ALA A 293 -13.39 -12.05 -1.22
CA ALA A 293 -14.56 -11.65 -2.01
C ALA A 293 -14.59 -10.14 -2.30
N LEU A 294 -14.20 -9.30 -1.34
CA LEU A 294 -14.09 -7.85 -1.51
C LEU A 294 -12.95 -7.52 -2.49
N MET A 295 -11.81 -8.17 -2.37
CA MET A 295 -10.67 -7.96 -3.26
C MET A 295 -10.97 -8.35 -4.70
N LYS A 296 -11.62 -9.48 -4.94
CA LYS A 296 -12.11 -9.88 -6.27
C LYS A 296 -13.08 -8.85 -6.86
N TRP A 297 -13.95 -8.31 -6.03
CA TRP A 297 -14.88 -7.26 -6.46
C TRP A 297 -14.14 -5.96 -6.81
N ILE A 298 -13.23 -5.47 -5.95
CA ILE A 298 -12.45 -4.25 -6.21
C ILE A 298 -11.57 -4.41 -7.47
N ALA A 299 -10.86 -5.55 -7.61
CA ALA A 299 -10.06 -5.86 -8.79
C ALA A 299 -10.90 -5.80 -10.08
N THR A 300 -12.15 -6.32 -10.02
CA THR A 300 -13.07 -6.27 -11.14
C THR A 300 -13.50 -4.84 -11.47
N GLN A 301 -13.63 -3.93 -10.48
CA GLN A 301 -13.98 -2.52 -10.77
C GLN A 301 -12.89 -1.82 -11.59
N TYR A 302 -11.61 -2.21 -11.44
CA TYR A 302 -10.56 -1.75 -12.34
C TYR A 302 -10.65 -2.42 -13.71
N ALA A 303 -10.66 -3.75 -13.73
CA ALA A 303 -10.50 -4.54 -14.96
C ALA A 303 -11.64 -4.32 -15.97
N ILE A 304 -12.89 -4.15 -15.52
CA ILE A 304 -14.07 -4.03 -16.38
C ILE A 304 -14.03 -2.79 -17.29
N HIS A 305 -13.30 -1.75 -16.91
CA HIS A 305 -13.17 -0.53 -17.68
C HIS A 305 -11.98 -0.57 -18.66
N ASN A 306 -11.06 -1.52 -18.50
CA ASN A 306 -10.02 -1.81 -19.47
C ASN A 306 -10.41 -3.06 -20.27
N ILE A 307 -11.02 -2.84 -21.44
CA ILE A 307 -11.59 -3.92 -22.26
C ILE A 307 -10.54 -4.96 -22.67
N SER A 308 -9.32 -4.55 -22.94
CA SER A 308 -8.21 -5.45 -23.31
C SER A 308 -7.82 -6.35 -22.13
N MET A 309 -7.77 -5.78 -20.93
CA MET A 309 -7.50 -6.52 -19.69
C MET A 309 -8.65 -7.47 -19.34
N TYR A 310 -9.90 -6.99 -19.35
CA TYR A 310 -11.08 -7.76 -18.99
C TYR A 310 -11.31 -8.97 -19.89
N ASN A 311 -11.00 -8.85 -21.19
CA ASN A 311 -11.12 -9.92 -22.17
C ASN A 311 -9.85 -10.79 -22.29
N SER A 312 -8.93 -10.70 -21.35
CA SER A 312 -7.72 -11.53 -21.33
C SER A 312 -8.08 -13.02 -21.34
N THR A 313 -7.44 -13.77 -22.24
CA THR A 313 -7.56 -15.23 -22.27
C THR A 313 -6.68 -15.92 -21.24
N GLN A 314 -5.62 -15.26 -20.81
CA GLN A 314 -4.69 -15.74 -19.79
C GLN A 314 -5.28 -15.53 -18.37
N PHE A 315 -5.92 -14.38 -18.16
CA PHE A 315 -6.51 -13.98 -16.88
C PHE A 315 -8.00 -13.68 -17.08
N PRO A 316 -8.90 -14.68 -16.95
CA PRO A 316 -10.32 -14.49 -17.18
C PRO A 316 -10.92 -13.38 -16.30
N GLY A 317 -11.60 -12.40 -16.92
CA GLY A 317 -12.11 -11.22 -16.24
C GLY A 317 -11.05 -10.16 -15.89
N GLY A 318 -9.80 -10.35 -16.34
CA GLY A 318 -8.69 -9.42 -16.12
C GLY A 318 -8.16 -9.40 -14.69
N ILE A 319 -8.44 -10.42 -13.88
CA ILE A 319 -8.03 -10.49 -12.48
C ILE A 319 -7.35 -11.83 -12.15
N THR A 320 -6.49 -11.85 -11.14
CA THR A 320 -5.87 -13.09 -10.63
C THR A 320 -5.52 -12.95 -9.15
N ASN A 321 -5.61 -14.04 -8.39
CA ASN A 321 -4.93 -14.12 -7.10
C ASN A 321 -3.42 -14.31 -7.34
N GLY A 322 -2.59 -13.64 -6.54
CA GLY A 322 -1.15 -13.64 -6.74
C GLY A 322 -0.53 -15.02 -6.72
N ALA A 323 -0.74 -15.79 -5.66
CA ALA A 323 -0.21 -17.15 -5.54
C ALA A 323 -0.77 -18.11 -6.60
N ALA A 324 -2.02 -17.90 -7.06
CA ALA A 324 -2.59 -18.67 -8.16
C ALA A 324 -1.86 -18.43 -9.48
N TRP A 325 -1.23 -17.27 -9.63
CA TRP A 325 -0.34 -17.00 -10.77
C TRP A 325 1.06 -17.57 -10.48
N TYR A 326 1.79 -16.99 -9.57
CA TYR A 326 3.02 -17.53 -8.98
C TYR A 326 3.34 -16.85 -7.66
N VAL A 327 3.89 -17.61 -6.71
CA VAL A 327 4.28 -17.10 -5.39
C VAL A 327 5.48 -16.16 -5.51
N ILE A 328 5.39 -15.01 -4.86
CA ILE A 328 6.54 -14.13 -4.59
C ILE A 328 6.64 -13.86 -3.09
N THR A 329 7.82 -13.50 -2.60
CA THR A 329 8.06 -13.14 -1.20
C THR A 329 8.44 -11.67 -1.10
N GLY A 330 8.01 -10.98 -0.04
CA GLY A 330 8.38 -9.60 0.21
C GLY A 330 7.81 -8.59 -0.78
N GLY A 331 6.62 -8.87 -1.34
CA GLY A 331 5.88 -7.96 -2.20
C GLY A 331 5.18 -6.85 -1.42
N MET A 332 5.04 -5.65 -2.04
CA MET A 332 4.43 -4.49 -1.41
C MET A 332 2.94 -4.70 -1.13
N GLN A 333 2.19 -5.37 -2.03
CA GLN A 333 0.75 -5.54 -1.85
C GLN A 333 0.40 -6.38 -0.61
N ASP A 334 1.08 -7.51 -0.38
CA ASP A 334 0.84 -8.36 0.78
C ASP A 334 1.24 -7.65 2.07
N TRP A 335 2.36 -6.89 2.04
CA TRP A 335 2.78 -6.07 3.16
C TRP A 335 1.73 -5.01 3.54
N ASN A 336 1.24 -4.21 2.58
CA ASN A 336 0.23 -3.18 2.85
C ASN A 336 -1.03 -3.80 3.45
N TYR A 337 -1.56 -4.85 2.83
CA TYR A 337 -2.77 -5.48 3.34
C TYR A 337 -2.56 -6.10 4.72
N ARG A 338 -1.51 -6.90 4.87
CA ARG A 338 -1.34 -7.69 6.10
C ARG A 338 -0.87 -6.86 7.28
N PHE A 339 0.03 -5.91 7.08
CA PHE A 339 0.69 -5.20 8.17
C PHE A 339 0.08 -3.83 8.47
N THR A 340 -0.60 -3.19 7.52
CA THR A 340 -1.22 -1.87 7.73
C THR A 340 -2.76 -1.91 7.69
N GLY A 341 -3.36 -2.94 7.12
CA GLY A 341 -4.80 -3.02 6.89
C GLY A 341 -5.25 -2.36 5.58
N CYS A 342 -4.33 -1.75 4.84
CA CYS A 342 -4.62 -1.13 3.55
C CYS A 342 -4.80 -2.20 2.47
N ILE A 343 -5.96 -2.28 1.85
CA ILE A 343 -6.15 -3.14 0.68
C ILE A 343 -5.28 -2.60 -0.46
N GLU A 344 -4.37 -3.43 -0.96
CA GLU A 344 -3.55 -3.06 -2.12
C GLU A 344 -3.60 -4.13 -3.19
N MET A 345 -3.53 -3.68 -4.46
CA MET A 345 -3.46 -4.55 -5.63
C MET A 345 -2.28 -4.17 -6.51
N THR A 346 -1.68 -5.17 -7.12
CA THR A 346 -0.68 -4.98 -8.17
C THR A 346 -1.37 -4.98 -9.52
N ILE A 347 -1.23 -3.88 -10.27
CA ILE A 347 -1.87 -3.69 -11.57
C ILE A 347 -0.81 -3.72 -12.66
N GLU A 348 -0.88 -4.75 -13.48
CA GLU A 348 -0.05 -4.95 -14.65
C GLU A 348 -0.70 -4.28 -15.85
N LEU A 349 -0.16 -3.15 -16.30
CA LEU A 349 -0.80 -2.22 -17.22
C LEU A 349 -0.70 -2.61 -18.69
N PHE A 350 0.35 -3.37 -19.07
CA PHE A 350 0.64 -3.69 -20.46
C PHE A 350 1.59 -4.88 -20.57
N ASN A 351 1.43 -5.69 -21.65
CA ASN A 351 2.20 -6.92 -21.84
C ASN A 351 3.71 -6.71 -22.06
N THR A 352 4.13 -5.51 -22.46
CA THR A 352 5.55 -5.16 -22.65
C THR A 352 6.02 -4.31 -21.50
N LYS A 353 7.14 -4.65 -20.88
CA LYS A 353 7.68 -3.95 -19.71
C LYS A 353 7.95 -2.48 -19.98
N PHE A 354 8.55 -2.17 -21.12
CA PHE A 354 8.84 -0.81 -21.55
C PHE A 354 8.22 -0.58 -22.95
N PRO A 355 6.91 -0.25 -23.03
CA PRO A 355 6.27 0.00 -24.32
C PRO A 355 6.87 1.23 -25.02
N ALA A 356 6.85 1.22 -26.37
CA ALA A 356 7.24 2.41 -27.11
C ALA A 356 6.34 3.60 -26.74
N GLY A 357 6.89 4.82 -26.66
CA GLY A 357 6.16 6.01 -26.22
C GLY A 357 4.91 6.32 -27.05
N SER A 358 4.85 5.85 -28.30
CA SER A 358 3.64 5.95 -29.14
C SER A 358 2.41 5.21 -28.56
N TRP A 359 2.60 4.26 -27.65
CA TRP A 359 1.52 3.54 -26.97
C TRP A 359 0.96 4.29 -25.77
N ILE A 360 1.67 5.27 -25.22
CA ILE A 360 1.26 5.98 -23.99
C ILE A 360 -0.17 6.53 -24.08
N PRO A 361 -0.60 7.22 -25.16
CA PRO A 361 -1.97 7.73 -25.24
C PRO A 361 -3.03 6.62 -25.25
N THR A 362 -2.74 5.49 -25.87
CA THR A 362 -3.65 4.33 -25.90
C THR A 362 -3.76 3.72 -24.51
N ILE A 363 -2.61 3.46 -23.86
CA ILE A 363 -2.59 2.87 -22.50
C ILE A 363 -3.28 3.81 -21.50
N TRP A 364 -3.08 5.13 -21.62
CA TRP A 364 -3.81 6.11 -20.80
C TRP A 364 -5.32 6.02 -21.01
N ASN A 365 -5.78 6.02 -22.25
CA ASN A 365 -7.23 5.93 -22.55
C ASN A 365 -7.86 4.63 -22.04
N ASP A 366 -7.12 3.51 -22.12
CA ASP A 366 -7.59 2.21 -21.65
C ASP A 366 -7.67 2.13 -20.12
N ASN A 367 -6.85 2.92 -19.39
CA ASN A 367 -6.76 2.82 -17.93
C ASN A 367 -7.37 4.00 -17.16
N ARG A 368 -7.62 5.16 -17.79
CA ARG A 368 -8.12 6.35 -17.10
C ARG A 368 -9.40 6.10 -16.30
N GLU A 369 -10.39 5.47 -16.92
CA GLU A 369 -11.65 5.15 -16.24
C GLU A 369 -11.48 4.05 -15.19
N SER A 370 -10.61 3.07 -15.46
CA SER A 370 -10.24 2.03 -14.51
C SER A 370 -9.63 2.63 -13.23
N MET A 371 -8.71 3.57 -13.36
CA MET A 371 -8.08 4.26 -12.22
C MET A 371 -9.11 5.05 -11.40
N LEU A 372 -10.02 5.78 -12.06
CA LEU A 372 -11.03 6.55 -11.36
C LEU A 372 -12.04 5.64 -10.62
N SER A 373 -12.54 4.60 -11.30
CA SER A 373 -13.49 3.64 -10.70
C SER A 373 -12.87 2.84 -9.54
N TYR A 374 -11.58 2.53 -9.62
CA TYR A 374 -10.85 1.89 -8.52
C TYR A 374 -10.70 2.81 -7.31
N LEU A 375 -10.33 4.08 -7.53
CA LEU A 375 -10.26 5.10 -6.49
C LEU A 375 -11.61 5.25 -5.77
N GLU A 376 -12.72 5.32 -6.48
CA GLU A 376 -14.08 5.43 -5.90
C GLU A 376 -14.45 4.27 -4.98
N CYS A 377 -13.81 3.09 -5.12
CA CYS A 377 -14.06 1.97 -4.22
C CYS A 377 -13.74 2.31 -2.76
N VAL A 378 -12.87 3.29 -2.48
CA VAL A 378 -12.51 3.71 -1.13
C VAL A 378 -13.67 4.33 -0.35
N LEU A 379 -14.69 4.87 -1.04
CA LEU A 379 -15.87 5.53 -0.45
C LEU A 379 -16.92 4.56 0.10
N ARG A 380 -16.60 3.25 0.23
CA ARG A 380 -17.57 2.20 0.59
C ARG A 380 -17.25 1.59 1.97
N GLY A 381 -18.21 0.81 2.49
CA GLY A 381 -18.04 0.07 3.73
C GLY A 381 -18.58 0.76 4.97
N VAL A 382 -17.77 0.83 6.02
CA VAL A 382 -18.10 1.51 7.28
C VAL A 382 -16.97 2.47 7.65
N ARG A 383 -17.34 3.70 8.04
CA ARG A 383 -16.39 4.73 8.50
C ARG A 383 -16.91 5.46 9.74
N GLY A 384 -16.07 6.19 10.41
CA GLY A 384 -16.45 7.06 11.52
C GLY A 384 -15.25 7.50 12.34
N LEU A 385 -15.52 8.19 13.42
CA LEU A 385 -14.55 8.67 14.39
C LEU A 385 -14.54 7.77 15.62
N ILE A 386 -13.36 7.48 16.15
CA ILE A 386 -13.16 6.77 17.42
C ILE A 386 -12.46 7.72 18.38
N TYR A 387 -13.09 7.95 19.51
CA TYR A 387 -12.64 8.93 20.48
C TYR A 387 -12.85 8.44 21.92
N ASP A 388 -12.05 8.95 22.81
CA ASP A 388 -12.27 8.77 24.26
C ASP A 388 -13.56 9.47 24.68
N ARG A 389 -14.43 8.73 25.33
CA ARG A 389 -15.76 9.19 25.72
C ARG A 389 -15.72 10.40 26.67
N ASN A 390 -14.74 10.46 27.54
CA ASN A 390 -14.63 11.47 28.57
C ASN A 390 -13.98 12.76 28.08
N THR A 391 -12.94 12.63 27.27
CA THR A 391 -12.13 13.77 26.80
C THR A 391 -12.51 14.25 25.39
N GLY A 392 -13.08 13.37 24.58
CA GLY A 392 -13.33 13.62 23.15
C GLY A 392 -12.07 13.50 22.27
N GLU A 393 -10.92 13.15 22.85
CA GLU A 393 -9.68 12.99 22.12
C GLU A 393 -9.69 11.74 21.23
N PRO A 394 -9.04 11.75 20.06
CA PRO A 394 -8.95 10.58 19.18
C PRO A 394 -8.22 9.43 19.86
N VAL A 395 -8.71 8.20 19.64
CA VAL A 395 -8.09 6.98 20.16
C VAL A 395 -7.65 6.10 19.02
N TRP A 396 -6.36 5.76 19.00
CA TRP A 396 -5.87 4.74 18.11
C TRP A 396 -6.46 3.37 18.47
N THR A 397 -7.14 2.74 17.53
CA THR A 397 -8.03 1.59 17.78
C THR A 397 -7.91 0.56 16.65
N LYS A 398 -7.89 -0.70 17.02
CA LYS A 398 -8.04 -1.83 16.11
C LYS A 398 -9.52 -2.09 15.84
N VAL A 399 -9.94 -2.05 14.58
CA VAL A 399 -11.32 -2.28 14.13
C VAL A 399 -11.42 -3.66 13.50
N LEU A 400 -12.27 -4.49 14.06
CA LEU A 400 -12.46 -5.90 13.70
C LEU A 400 -13.87 -6.15 13.16
N VAL A 401 -13.99 -7.04 12.21
CA VAL A 401 -15.27 -7.58 11.72
C VAL A 401 -15.42 -9.01 12.19
N GLN A 402 -16.56 -9.37 12.77
CA GLN A 402 -16.78 -10.74 13.23
C GLN A 402 -16.62 -11.75 12.10
N GLY A 403 -15.77 -12.76 12.31
CA GLY A 403 -15.45 -13.78 11.32
C GLY A 403 -14.36 -13.38 10.32
N ASN A 404 -13.80 -12.16 10.41
CA ASN A 404 -12.67 -11.72 9.61
C ASN A 404 -11.45 -11.48 10.52
N THR A 405 -10.29 -12.02 10.15
CA THR A 405 -9.06 -11.95 10.96
C THR A 405 -8.17 -10.75 10.60
N GLN A 406 -8.50 -10.00 9.55
CA GLN A 406 -7.74 -8.83 9.15
C GLN A 406 -8.35 -7.56 9.76
N PRO A 407 -7.67 -6.89 10.68
CA PRO A 407 -8.11 -5.60 11.20
C PRO A 407 -7.81 -4.46 10.23
N VAL A 408 -8.51 -3.34 10.43
CA VAL A 408 -8.04 -2.00 10.07
C VAL A 408 -7.82 -1.18 11.34
N PHE A 409 -7.24 0.00 11.21
CA PHE A 409 -6.90 0.84 12.37
C PHE A 409 -7.50 2.24 12.20
N SER A 410 -7.70 2.95 13.31
CA SER A 410 -8.03 4.37 13.27
C SER A 410 -6.77 5.22 13.18
N HIS A 411 -6.89 6.40 12.56
CA HIS A 411 -5.79 7.37 12.51
C HIS A 411 -5.51 7.94 13.91
N PRO A 412 -4.26 7.96 14.38
CA PRO A 412 -3.96 8.30 15.77
C PRO A 412 -4.21 9.76 16.13
N ARG A 413 -4.26 10.69 15.15
CA ARG A 413 -4.46 12.14 15.38
C ARG A 413 -5.88 12.60 15.08
N VAL A 414 -6.60 11.92 14.18
CA VAL A 414 -7.97 12.26 13.78
C VAL A 414 -8.98 11.32 14.40
N GLY A 415 -8.60 10.06 14.63
CA GLY A 415 -9.49 9.02 15.13
C GLY A 415 -10.40 8.40 14.08
N ASN A 416 -10.31 8.85 12.81
CA ASN A 416 -11.12 8.30 11.74
C ASN A 416 -10.68 6.87 11.38
N TYR A 417 -11.64 6.05 10.97
CA TYR A 417 -11.39 4.70 10.45
C TYR A 417 -12.25 4.43 9.23
N HIS A 418 -11.73 3.63 8.32
CA HIS A 418 -12.40 3.24 7.10
C HIS A 418 -12.22 1.73 6.90
N ARG A 419 -13.31 0.97 7.06
CA ARG A 419 -13.34 -0.48 6.84
C ARG A 419 -14.14 -0.76 5.56
N LEU A 420 -13.42 -1.05 4.47
CA LEU A 420 -14.04 -1.43 3.21
C LEU A 420 -14.78 -2.77 3.37
N LEU A 421 -16.03 -2.81 2.94
CA LEU A 421 -16.91 -3.97 3.02
C LEU A 421 -17.87 -3.99 1.84
N LEU A 422 -18.22 -5.17 1.37
CA LEU A 422 -19.33 -5.36 0.43
C LEU A 422 -20.68 -5.08 1.10
N PRO A 423 -21.76 -4.80 0.33
CA PRO A 423 -23.09 -4.69 0.90
C PRO A 423 -23.47 -5.91 1.73
N GLY A 424 -24.00 -5.67 2.95
CA GLY A 424 -24.31 -6.74 3.90
C GLY A 424 -24.62 -6.20 5.30
N THR A 425 -24.70 -7.10 6.27
CA THR A 425 -24.90 -6.77 7.68
C THR A 425 -23.74 -7.36 8.48
N TYR A 426 -23.06 -6.55 9.28
CA TYR A 426 -21.83 -6.90 9.97
C TYR A 426 -21.91 -6.60 11.46
N ASN A 427 -21.19 -7.39 12.25
CA ASN A 427 -20.89 -7.08 13.64
C ASN A 427 -19.44 -6.62 13.72
N LEU A 428 -19.22 -5.45 14.32
CA LEU A 428 -17.93 -4.81 14.47
C LEU A 428 -17.49 -4.82 15.93
N ALA A 429 -16.18 -4.90 16.16
CA ALA A 429 -15.58 -4.68 17.48
C ALA A 429 -14.41 -3.71 17.36
N PHE A 430 -14.27 -2.88 18.38
CA PHE A 430 -13.29 -1.81 18.49
C PHE A 430 -12.46 -2.05 19.75
N THR A 431 -11.14 -2.18 19.60
CA THR A 431 -10.26 -2.51 20.72
C THR A 431 -9.05 -1.59 20.74
N ALA A 432 -8.78 -1.00 21.88
CA ALA A 432 -7.61 -0.15 22.12
C ALA A 432 -6.97 -0.49 23.48
N PRO A 433 -5.65 -0.36 23.63
CA PRO A 433 -4.99 -0.54 24.92
C PRO A 433 -5.55 0.41 25.99
N GLY A 434 -5.93 -0.12 27.13
CA GLY A 434 -6.49 0.67 28.23
C GLY A 434 -8.01 0.90 28.16
N TYR A 435 -8.66 0.51 27.07
CA TYR A 435 -10.10 0.71 26.88
C TYR A 435 -10.88 -0.61 26.91
N ILE A 436 -12.13 -0.53 27.31
CA ILE A 436 -13.09 -1.63 27.24
C ILE A 436 -13.43 -1.89 25.76
N PRO A 437 -13.39 -3.15 25.27
CA PRO A 437 -13.79 -3.47 23.90
C PRO A 437 -15.24 -3.06 23.62
N TYR A 438 -15.44 -2.20 22.62
CA TYR A 438 -16.74 -1.69 22.20
C TYR A 438 -17.28 -2.47 21.00
N ARG A 439 -18.57 -2.81 21.00
CA ARG A 439 -19.20 -3.64 19.95
C ARG A 439 -20.37 -2.91 19.33
N VAL A 440 -20.50 -3.05 18.01
CA VAL A 440 -21.67 -2.61 17.26
C VAL A 440 -22.19 -3.77 16.42
N ASN A 441 -23.39 -4.24 16.75
CA ASN A 441 -24.03 -5.35 16.06
C ASN A 441 -24.98 -4.86 14.97
N GLY A 442 -25.10 -5.64 13.89
CA GLY A 442 -26.09 -5.40 12.86
C GLY A 442 -25.84 -4.15 12.00
N VAL A 443 -24.61 -3.74 11.80
CA VAL A 443 -24.27 -2.60 10.95
C VAL A 443 -24.59 -2.94 9.49
N GLY A 444 -25.60 -2.26 8.94
CA GLY A 444 -25.96 -2.40 7.52
C GLY A 444 -24.99 -1.61 6.64
N VAL A 445 -24.40 -2.28 5.65
CA VAL A 445 -23.60 -1.67 4.58
C VAL A 445 -24.41 -1.72 3.28
N ILE A 446 -24.56 -0.57 2.64
CA ILE A 446 -25.24 -0.43 1.36
C ILE A 446 -24.24 -0.19 0.23
N ASP A 447 -24.69 -0.38 -1.01
CA ASP A 447 -23.86 -0.08 -2.17
C ASP A 447 -23.72 1.44 -2.37
N GLY A 448 -22.52 1.87 -2.76
CA GLY A 448 -22.22 3.25 -3.18
C GLY A 448 -21.62 4.16 -2.11
N TRP A 449 -21.95 4.00 -0.81
CA TRP A 449 -21.49 4.89 0.26
C TRP A 449 -21.16 4.14 1.54
N ALA A 450 -20.17 4.66 2.28
CA ALA A 450 -19.85 4.12 3.60
C ALA A 450 -20.94 4.47 4.63
N THR A 451 -21.29 3.49 5.45
CA THR A 451 -22.15 3.68 6.62
C THR A 451 -21.34 4.32 7.74
N ARG A 452 -21.79 5.46 8.27
CA ARG A 452 -21.11 6.15 9.37
C ARG A 452 -21.42 5.50 10.71
N ARG A 453 -20.39 5.23 11.53
CA ARG A 453 -20.46 4.76 12.91
C ARG A 453 -19.34 5.40 13.73
N ASP A 454 -19.67 6.44 14.48
CA ASP A 454 -18.78 7.03 15.47
C ASP A 454 -18.81 6.20 16.76
N VAL A 455 -17.67 6.04 17.40
CA VAL A 455 -17.47 5.11 18.53
C VAL A 455 -16.82 5.81 19.71
N PRO A 456 -17.57 6.02 20.81
CA PRO A 456 -17.05 6.55 22.06
C PRO A 456 -16.46 5.41 22.89
N LEU A 457 -15.13 5.28 22.96
CA LEU A 457 -14.49 4.30 23.83
C LEU A 457 -14.46 4.76 25.29
N SER A 458 -14.60 3.81 26.20
CA SER A 458 -14.50 4.04 27.64
C SER A 458 -13.38 3.18 28.23
N ASP A 459 -12.56 3.75 29.07
CA ASP A 459 -11.59 3.03 29.91
C ASP A 459 -12.25 2.41 31.15
N GLY A 460 -13.49 2.79 31.46
CA GLY A 460 -14.24 2.34 32.64
C GLY A 460 -14.30 3.37 33.76
N ASP A 461 -13.57 4.46 33.66
CA ASP A 461 -13.67 5.62 34.57
C ASP A 461 -14.93 6.42 34.23
N ILE A 462 -16.06 6.02 34.80
CA ILE A 462 -17.35 6.66 34.54
C ILE A 462 -17.63 7.85 35.44
N ASN A 463 -16.96 7.96 36.60
CA ASN A 463 -17.05 9.11 37.48
C ASN A 463 -16.07 10.25 37.10
N VAL A 464 -15.09 9.96 36.22
CA VAL A 464 -14.07 10.87 35.65
C VAL A 464 -13.13 11.41 36.77
N ASP A 465 -12.72 10.52 37.67
CA ASP A 465 -11.75 10.88 38.72
C ASP A 465 -10.30 10.46 38.40
N GLY A 466 -10.09 9.80 37.24
CA GLY A 466 -8.81 9.34 36.74
C GLY A 466 -8.41 7.95 37.21
N LYS A 467 -9.35 7.17 37.75
CA LYS A 467 -9.16 5.79 38.18
C LYS A 467 -10.31 4.92 37.66
N VAL A 468 -10.08 3.62 37.62
CA VAL A 468 -11.12 2.62 37.39
C VAL A 468 -11.17 1.71 38.60
N ASP A 469 -12.16 1.94 39.49
CA ASP A 469 -12.25 1.24 40.78
C ASP A 469 -13.70 0.96 41.22
N ASP A 470 -13.87 0.63 42.49
CA ASP A 470 -15.18 0.26 43.07
C ASP A 470 -16.21 1.40 43.01
N GLU A 471 -15.77 2.68 42.95
CA GLU A 471 -16.67 3.83 42.87
C GLU A 471 -17.34 3.90 41.48
N ASP A 472 -16.64 3.53 40.42
CA ASP A 472 -17.21 3.42 39.06
C ASP A 472 -18.23 2.29 38.99
N VAL A 473 -17.89 1.13 39.58
CA VAL A 473 -18.80 -0.01 39.65
C VAL A 473 -20.08 0.37 40.41
N GLU A 474 -19.96 1.04 41.58
CA GLU A 474 -21.13 1.49 42.37
C GLU A 474 -21.97 2.49 41.57
N LEU A 475 -21.33 3.43 40.89
CA LEU A 475 -22.01 4.42 40.04
C LEU A 475 -22.76 3.75 38.89
N ALA A 476 -22.14 2.81 38.20
CA ALA A 476 -22.77 2.02 37.13
C ALA A 476 -24.01 1.28 37.62
N VAL A 477 -23.90 0.58 38.79
CA VAL A 477 -25.03 -0.11 39.41
C VAL A 477 -26.17 0.84 39.71
N ARG A 478 -25.89 2.00 40.30
CA ARG A 478 -26.91 3.00 40.66
C ARG A 478 -27.64 3.57 39.47
N VAL A 479 -26.92 3.79 38.35
CA VAL A 479 -27.50 4.28 37.08
C VAL A 479 -28.38 3.22 36.46
N ILE A 480 -27.92 1.99 36.36
CA ILE A 480 -28.68 0.87 35.77
C ILE A 480 -29.95 0.59 36.54
N LEU A 481 -29.92 0.76 37.86
CA LEU A 481 -31.10 0.63 38.75
C LEU A 481 -31.99 1.87 38.73
N GLY A 482 -31.66 2.93 37.99
CA GLY A 482 -32.43 4.18 37.95
C GLY A 482 -32.39 4.98 39.23
N ILE A 483 -31.43 4.75 40.11
CA ILE A 483 -31.27 5.44 41.43
C ILE A 483 -30.59 6.80 41.23
N THR A 484 -29.65 6.86 40.32
CA THR A 484 -28.92 8.09 40.00
C THR A 484 -29.11 8.39 38.50
N PRO A 485 -29.71 9.54 38.14
CA PRO A 485 -29.72 9.97 36.75
C PRO A 485 -28.30 10.41 36.37
N ILE A 486 -27.84 9.97 35.23
CA ILE A 486 -26.60 10.45 34.58
C ILE A 486 -26.98 11.10 33.27
N ASP A 487 -26.38 12.26 32.98
CA ASP A 487 -26.47 12.90 31.66
C ASP A 487 -25.55 12.26 30.62
N LYS A 488 -24.76 11.26 31.01
CA LYS A 488 -23.84 10.53 30.14
C LYS A 488 -24.33 9.11 29.87
N ASP A 489 -24.14 8.66 28.63
CA ASP A 489 -24.32 7.27 28.27
C ASP A 489 -23.21 6.44 28.94
N ILE A 490 -23.57 5.42 29.73
CA ILE A 490 -22.65 4.48 30.38
C ILE A 490 -22.66 3.09 29.74
N ASP A 491 -23.21 2.96 28.56
CA ASP A 491 -23.04 1.77 27.71
C ASP A 491 -21.57 1.70 27.27
N VAL A 492 -20.73 1.10 28.10
CA VAL A 492 -19.26 1.08 27.92
C VAL A 492 -18.82 0.01 26.91
N ASP A 493 -19.65 -1.00 26.66
CA ASP A 493 -19.34 -2.10 25.74
C ASP A 493 -20.11 -2.04 24.41
N GLY A 494 -21.02 -1.07 24.24
CA GLY A 494 -21.74 -0.79 23.00
C GLY A 494 -22.91 -1.72 22.69
N ASN A 495 -23.29 -2.58 23.62
CA ASN A 495 -24.37 -3.56 23.41
C ASN A 495 -25.73 -3.16 24.02
N GLY A 496 -25.81 -2.00 24.65
CA GLY A 496 -26.94 -1.47 25.39
C GLY A 496 -26.74 -1.57 26.90
N LEU A 497 -27.23 -0.54 27.63
CA LEU A 497 -27.05 -0.40 29.04
C LEU A 497 -27.58 -1.60 29.83
N GLY A 498 -26.72 -2.31 30.59
CA GLY A 498 -27.09 -3.49 31.37
C GLY A 498 -26.01 -4.04 32.27
N ALA A 499 -26.18 -5.27 32.72
CA ALA A 499 -25.25 -5.93 33.64
C ALA A 499 -23.87 -6.20 33.00
N SER A 500 -23.80 -6.24 31.65
CA SER A 500 -22.54 -6.39 30.91
C SER A 500 -21.60 -5.20 31.11
N ASP A 501 -22.13 -3.99 31.22
CA ASP A 501 -21.34 -2.77 31.50
C ASP A 501 -20.68 -2.85 32.88
N ILE A 502 -21.43 -3.25 33.90
CA ILE A 502 -20.89 -3.47 35.23
C ILE A 502 -19.77 -4.51 35.20
N GLN A 503 -20.00 -5.63 34.54
CA GLN A 503 -19.00 -6.69 34.43
C GLN A 503 -17.76 -6.22 33.65
N ALA A 504 -17.94 -5.41 32.61
CA ALA A 504 -16.84 -4.84 31.83
C ALA A 504 -15.98 -3.90 32.68
N ILE A 505 -16.60 -3.00 33.48
CA ILE A 505 -15.89 -2.10 34.42
C ILE A 505 -15.15 -2.90 35.49
N ILE A 506 -15.78 -3.93 36.08
CA ILE A 506 -15.13 -4.82 37.06
C ILE A 506 -13.92 -5.52 36.40
N ASN A 507 -14.09 -6.07 35.22
CA ASN A 507 -12.98 -6.74 34.53
C ASN A 507 -11.83 -5.76 34.23
N GLN A 508 -12.15 -4.54 33.85
CA GLN A 508 -11.15 -3.48 33.58
C GLN A 508 -10.41 -3.11 34.88
N SER A 509 -11.12 -2.87 36.00
CA SER A 509 -10.50 -2.55 37.27
C SER A 509 -9.60 -3.66 37.82
N LEU A 510 -9.92 -4.92 37.51
CA LEU A 510 -9.15 -6.09 37.92
C LEU A 510 -8.14 -6.56 36.84
N SER A 511 -8.00 -5.85 35.73
CA SER A 511 -7.18 -6.23 34.58
C SER A 511 -7.50 -7.63 34.03
N ILE A 512 -8.78 -8.03 34.05
CA ILE A 512 -9.25 -9.32 33.49
C ILE A 512 -9.56 -9.13 32.00
N PRO A 513 -9.02 -9.98 31.10
CA PRO A 513 -9.29 -9.88 29.68
C PRO A 513 -10.79 -10.00 29.35
N ILE A 514 -11.30 -9.10 28.52
CA ILE A 514 -12.67 -9.07 28.03
C ILE A 514 -12.71 -9.71 26.63
N ALA A 515 -13.63 -10.66 26.40
CA ALA A 515 -13.76 -11.28 25.08
C ALA A 515 -14.17 -10.25 24.02
N ILE A 516 -13.55 -10.29 22.84
CA ILE A 516 -13.84 -9.36 21.74
C ILE A 516 -15.15 -9.71 21.05
N PHE A 517 -15.35 -11.00 20.75
CA PHE A 517 -16.62 -11.55 20.27
C PHE A 517 -17.01 -12.75 21.14
N PRO A 518 -18.30 -12.91 21.45
CA PRO A 518 -18.79 -14.05 22.25
C PRO A 518 -18.66 -15.38 21.52
#